data_d41746eb3ccf747a4192443e4a59eae7
#
_entry.id   d41746eb3ccf747a4192443e4a59eae7
#
_cell.length_a   1.000
_cell.length_b   1.000
_cell.length_c   1.000
_cell.angle_alpha   90.00
_cell.angle_beta   90.00
_cell.angle_gamma   90.00
#
_symmetry.space_group_name_H-M   'P 1'
#
loop_
_entity.id
_entity.type
_entity.pdbx_description
1 polymer ?
#
loop_
_entity_poly.entity_id
_entity_poly.type
_entity_poly.pdbx_seq_one_letter_code
_entity_poly.pdbx_strand_id
1 'polypeptide(L)'
;MAHEWTLAHPLYDVDDVIDLAQRLFDLEGLTALKADPAVFRQHLTVACTTQLFDRGREFIAVARDGDKLLGYCWFDRGGYTTYSREEISNAKFHHVDLDLPIRTRVRLINGMIDQHILWCARWGIPIICSTSIRTDHDGFMKIHKKRGFEVNGSYAWIRTENGTVSQEKR
;
A
#
# COMPACT_ATOMS: atom_id res chain seq x y z
N MET A 1 -4.61 1.49 -23.14
CA MET A 1 -4.87 0.10 -22.72
C MET A 1 -4.90 0.08 -21.20
N ALA A 2 -5.75 -0.75 -20.57
CA ALA A 2 -5.70 -0.98 -19.14
C ALA A 2 -4.50 -1.91 -18.84
N HIS A 3 -3.74 -1.64 -17.79
CA HIS A 3 -2.68 -2.55 -17.34
C HIS A 3 -3.35 -3.74 -16.65
N GLU A 4 -2.87 -4.93 -16.95
CA GLU A 4 -3.32 -6.14 -16.29
C GLU A 4 -2.68 -6.24 -14.90
N TRP A 5 -3.50 -6.58 -13.90
CA TRP A 5 -3.07 -6.83 -12.54
C TRP A 5 -3.01 -8.33 -12.31
N THR A 6 -1.85 -8.83 -11.91
CA THR A 6 -1.64 -10.22 -11.56
C THR A 6 -1.27 -10.37 -10.09
N LEU A 7 -1.61 -11.50 -9.48
CA LEU A 7 -1.17 -11.79 -8.11
C LEU A 7 0.36 -11.87 -8.07
N ALA A 8 0.95 -11.20 -7.10
CA ALA A 8 2.40 -11.24 -6.91
C ALA A 8 2.86 -12.66 -6.51
N HIS A 9 3.91 -13.13 -7.15
CA HIS A 9 4.48 -14.45 -6.92
C HIS A 9 5.74 -14.36 -6.04
N PRO A 10 5.88 -15.22 -5.00
CA PRO A 10 6.98 -15.11 -4.03
C PRO A 10 8.39 -15.32 -4.63
N LEU A 11 8.50 -16.00 -5.78
CA LEU A 11 9.80 -16.26 -6.43
C LEU A 11 10.14 -15.27 -7.54
N TYR A 12 9.16 -14.59 -8.13
CA TYR A 12 9.38 -13.79 -9.34
C TYR A 12 9.19 -12.29 -9.14
N ASP A 13 8.37 -11.89 -8.15
CA ASP A 13 8.00 -10.48 -8.01
C ASP A 13 8.61 -9.80 -6.79
N VAL A 14 9.08 -10.57 -5.80
CA VAL A 14 9.54 -10.01 -4.51
C VAL A 14 10.71 -9.05 -4.70
N ASP A 15 11.70 -9.40 -5.50
CA ASP A 15 12.89 -8.57 -5.70
C ASP A 15 12.52 -7.24 -6.38
N ASP A 16 11.73 -7.28 -7.45
CA ASP A 16 11.28 -6.08 -8.16
C ASP A 16 10.42 -5.17 -7.28
N VAL A 17 9.55 -5.76 -6.44
CA VAL A 17 8.74 -5.00 -5.49
C VAL A 17 9.61 -4.31 -4.45
N ILE A 18 10.65 -4.98 -3.94
CA ILE A 18 11.58 -4.38 -2.98
C ILE A 18 12.36 -3.23 -3.62
N ASP A 19 12.86 -3.41 -4.82
CA ASP A 19 13.61 -2.37 -5.53
C ASP A 19 12.75 -1.13 -5.79
N LEU A 20 11.49 -1.33 -6.19
CA LEU A 20 10.56 -0.22 -6.34
C LEU A 20 10.23 0.43 -4.99
N ALA A 21 9.95 -0.36 -3.95
CA ALA A 21 9.63 0.13 -2.62
C ALA A 21 10.76 0.94 -2.00
N GLN A 22 12.02 0.50 -2.13
CA GLN A 22 13.17 1.20 -1.59
C GLN A 22 13.28 2.62 -2.15
N ARG A 23 13.15 2.77 -3.46
CA ARG A 23 13.15 4.10 -4.10
C ARG A 23 12.04 5.01 -3.57
N LEU A 24 10.88 4.46 -3.24
CA LEU A 24 9.75 5.20 -2.73
C LEU A 24 9.89 5.54 -1.24
N PHE A 25 10.43 4.62 -0.43
CA PHE A 25 10.71 4.87 0.98
C PHE A 25 11.71 6.03 1.17
N ASP A 26 12.72 6.11 0.32
CA ASP A 26 13.68 7.21 0.35
C ASP A 26 13.01 8.57 0.06
N LEU A 27 11.98 8.57 -0.79
CA LEU A 27 11.20 9.77 -1.14
C LEU A 27 10.09 10.10 -0.12
N GLU A 28 9.59 9.13 0.61
CA GLU A 28 8.54 9.32 1.61
C GLU A 28 9.02 10.07 2.85
N GLY A 29 10.34 10.13 3.06
CA GLY A 29 10.95 10.99 4.09
C GLY A 29 10.47 10.68 5.51
N LEU A 30 10.10 9.43 5.79
CA LEU A 30 9.65 8.99 7.10
C LEU A 30 10.80 8.95 8.10
N THR A 31 11.19 10.11 8.60
CA THR A 31 12.30 10.25 9.58
C THR A 31 12.03 9.49 10.88
N ALA A 32 10.78 9.33 11.26
CA ALA A 32 10.38 8.59 12.45
C ALA A 32 10.48 7.07 12.29
N LEU A 33 10.38 6.55 11.06
CA LEU A 33 10.46 5.13 10.75
C LEU A 33 11.72 4.87 9.93
N LYS A 34 12.55 3.94 10.40
CA LYS A 34 13.70 3.47 9.62
C LYS A 34 13.21 2.29 8.78
N ALA A 35 13.12 2.47 7.46
CA ALA A 35 12.84 1.38 6.55
C ALA A 35 13.98 0.35 6.62
N ASP A 36 13.63 -0.93 6.78
CA ASP A 36 14.55 -2.06 6.76
C ASP A 36 14.16 -2.97 5.59
N PRO A 37 14.95 -2.99 4.50
CA PRO A 37 14.65 -3.81 3.33
C PRO A 37 14.58 -5.31 3.64
N ALA A 38 15.36 -5.81 4.62
CA ALA A 38 15.35 -7.21 4.99
C ALA A 38 14.05 -7.61 5.70
N VAL A 39 13.58 -6.76 6.61
CA VAL A 39 12.28 -6.94 7.28
C VAL A 39 11.14 -6.84 6.27
N PHE A 40 11.18 -5.86 5.37
CA PHE A 40 10.17 -5.71 4.33
C PHE A 40 10.14 -6.93 3.40
N ARG A 41 11.32 -7.43 2.96
CA ARG A 41 11.45 -8.67 2.17
C ARG A 41 10.80 -9.85 2.86
N GLN A 42 11.09 -10.06 4.15
CA GLN A 42 10.52 -11.16 4.92
C GLN A 42 8.99 -11.11 4.93
N HIS A 43 8.41 -9.94 5.27
CA HIS A 43 6.97 -9.77 5.33
C HIS A 43 6.31 -9.95 3.95
N LEU A 44 6.90 -9.38 2.90
CA LEU A 44 6.41 -9.50 1.53
C LEU A 44 6.43 -10.96 1.05
N THR A 45 7.53 -11.68 1.29
CA THR A 45 7.65 -13.10 0.92
C THR A 45 6.60 -13.95 1.63
N VAL A 46 6.41 -13.73 2.94
CA VAL A 46 5.38 -14.43 3.73
C VAL A 46 3.99 -14.13 3.16
N ALA A 47 3.69 -12.88 2.90
CA ALA A 47 2.37 -12.48 2.38
C ALA A 47 2.11 -13.04 0.97
N CYS A 48 3.08 -12.95 0.04
CA CYS A 48 2.98 -13.56 -1.29
C CYS A 48 2.82 -15.07 -1.23
N THR A 49 3.48 -15.74 -0.27
CA THR A 49 3.32 -17.18 -0.06
C THR A 49 1.95 -17.50 0.52
N THR A 50 1.50 -16.75 1.53
CA THR A 50 0.19 -16.95 2.16
C THR A 50 -0.94 -16.84 1.15
N GLN A 51 -0.93 -15.86 0.27
CA GLN A 51 -2.01 -15.67 -0.72
C GLN A 51 -2.13 -16.82 -1.73
N LEU A 52 -1.12 -17.68 -1.89
CA LEU A 52 -1.24 -18.89 -2.73
C LEU A 52 -2.19 -19.92 -2.12
N PHE A 53 -2.29 -19.95 -0.79
CA PHE A 53 -3.09 -20.92 -0.04
C PHE A 53 -4.34 -20.31 0.58
N ASP A 54 -4.28 -19.05 1.00
CA ASP A 54 -5.38 -18.30 1.61
C ASP A 54 -5.49 -16.89 0.98
N ARG A 55 -6.24 -16.81 -0.11
CA ARG A 55 -6.48 -15.55 -0.85
C ARG A 55 -7.36 -14.55 -0.10
N GLY A 56 -7.94 -14.96 1.00
CA GLY A 56 -8.79 -14.09 1.82
C GLY A 56 -8.05 -13.34 2.90
N ARG A 57 -6.81 -13.70 3.19
CA ARG A 57 -6.04 -13.12 4.30
C ARG A 57 -5.30 -11.84 3.92
N GLU A 58 -4.58 -11.90 2.81
CA GLU A 58 -3.85 -10.77 2.25
C GLU A 58 -3.96 -10.81 0.72
N PHE A 59 -3.80 -9.65 0.11
CA PHE A 59 -3.81 -9.52 -1.35
C PHE A 59 -2.65 -8.63 -1.78
N ILE A 60 -1.79 -9.21 -2.60
CA ILE A 60 -0.69 -8.48 -3.23
C ILE A 60 -0.80 -8.70 -4.73
N ALA A 61 -0.84 -7.61 -5.48
CA ALA A 61 -0.85 -7.66 -6.93
C ALA A 61 0.16 -6.69 -7.53
N VAL A 62 0.64 -7.04 -8.69
CA VAL A 62 1.62 -6.29 -9.48
C VAL A 62 1.03 -5.92 -10.84
N ALA A 63 1.43 -4.78 -11.38
CA ALA A 63 1.19 -4.39 -12.76
C ALA A 63 2.54 -4.27 -13.48
N ARG A 64 2.62 -4.86 -14.68
CA ARG A 64 3.85 -4.89 -15.48
C ARG A 64 3.63 -4.38 -16.90
N ASP A 65 4.72 -3.99 -17.53
CA ASP A 65 4.85 -3.78 -18.98
C ASP A 65 6.07 -4.59 -19.44
N GLY A 66 5.82 -5.76 -20.02
CA GLY A 66 6.86 -6.78 -20.18
C GLY A 66 7.48 -7.17 -18.85
N ASP A 67 8.80 -7.09 -18.75
CA ASP A 67 9.54 -7.42 -17.52
C ASP A 67 9.55 -6.26 -16.50
N LYS A 68 9.18 -5.04 -16.91
CA LYS A 68 9.23 -3.87 -16.04
C LYS A 68 8.05 -3.84 -15.07
N LEU A 69 8.32 -3.79 -13.75
CA LEU A 69 7.33 -3.50 -12.73
C LEU A 69 6.92 -2.01 -12.81
N LEU A 70 5.63 -1.75 -12.98
CA LEU A 70 5.06 -0.41 -13.03
C LEU A 70 4.48 0.04 -11.70
N GLY A 71 4.04 -0.91 -10.87
CA GLY A 71 3.47 -0.65 -9.56
C GLY A 71 2.96 -1.92 -8.90
N TYR A 72 2.70 -1.82 -7.61
CA TYR A 72 2.13 -2.90 -6.82
C TYR A 72 1.18 -2.34 -5.75
N CYS A 73 0.25 -3.17 -5.33
CA CYS A 73 -0.62 -2.90 -4.19
C CYS A 73 -0.61 -4.07 -3.22
N TRP A 74 -0.78 -3.74 -1.94
CA TRP A 74 -0.83 -4.72 -0.85
C TRP A 74 -1.93 -4.34 0.12
N PHE A 75 -2.87 -5.26 0.36
CA PHE A 75 -3.99 -5.10 1.28
C PHE A 75 -4.01 -6.23 2.29
N ASP A 76 -4.50 -5.96 3.48
CA ASP A 76 -4.80 -6.96 4.49
C ASP A 76 -6.24 -6.83 5.01
N ARG A 77 -6.64 -7.78 5.83
CA ARG A 77 -7.91 -7.78 6.55
C ARG A 77 -7.70 -7.95 8.06
N GLY A 78 -8.80 -7.90 8.81
CA GLY A 78 -8.78 -8.11 10.26
C GLY A 78 -8.56 -6.82 11.05
N GLY A 79 -8.66 -5.65 10.42
CA GLY A 79 -8.75 -4.38 11.12
C GLY A 79 -10.13 -4.23 11.77
N TYR A 80 -10.15 -3.77 13.04
CA TYR A 80 -11.39 -3.45 13.77
C TYR A 80 -11.17 -2.18 14.58
N THR A 81 -12.25 -1.43 14.77
CA THR A 81 -12.24 -0.32 15.73
C THR A 81 -12.82 -0.77 17.07
N THR A 82 -12.53 -0.05 18.13
CA THR A 82 -13.03 -0.36 19.47
C THR A 82 -14.55 -0.15 19.63
N TYR A 83 -15.19 0.54 18.68
CA TYR A 83 -16.60 0.94 18.71
C TYR A 83 -17.45 0.33 17.58
N SER A 84 -16.86 -0.51 16.72
CA SER A 84 -17.60 -1.19 15.65
C SER A 84 -17.20 -2.67 15.59
N ARG A 85 -18.15 -3.50 15.16
CA ARG A 85 -17.92 -4.92 14.87
C ARG A 85 -17.59 -5.17 13.39
N GLU A 86 -17.63 -4.12 12.58
CA GLU A 86 -17.36 -4.23 11.15
C GLU A 86 -15.87 -4.37 10.90
N GLU A 87 -15.53 -5.31 10.05
CA GLU A 87 -14.17 -5.56 9.63
C GLU A 87 -13.68 -4.47 8.66
N ILE A 88 -12.43 -4.09 8.80
CA ILE A 88 -11.76 -3.11 7.96
C ILE A 88 -10.61 -3.80 7.21
N SER A 89 -10.55 -3.62 5.90
CA SER A 89 -9.35 -3.89 5.12
C SER A 89 -8.50 -2.64 5.01
N ASN A 90 -7.21 -2.78 5.22
CA ASN A 90 -6.26 -1.68 5.12
C ASN A 90 -5.41 -1.79 3.85
N ALA A 91 -5.25 -0.68 3.15
CA ALA A 91 -4.24 -0.55 2.12
C ALA A 91 -2.87 -0.34 2.81
N LYS A 92 -2.04 -1.39 2.83
CA LYS A 92 -0.66 -1.29 3.32
C LYS A 92 0.20 -0.49 2.36
N PHE A 93 0.05 -0.77 1.05
CA PHE A 93 0.82 -0.08 0.01
C PHE A 93 0.00 0.13 -1.26
N HIS A 94 0.20 1.30 -1.87
CA HIS A 94 -0.18 1.67 -3.21
C HIS A 94 1.01 2.36 -3.88
N HIS A 95 1.96 1.59 -4.39
CA HIS A 95 3.19 2.12 -4.98
C HIS A 95 3.18 2.04 -6.51
N VAL A 96 3.56 3.13 -7.15
CA VAL A 96 3.75 3.21 -8.61
C VAL A 96 5.14 3.75 -8.90
N ASP A 97 5.73 3.33 -10.01
CA ASP A 97 6.98 3.91 -10.50
C ASP A 97 6.76 5.40 -10.82
N LEU A 98 7.47 6.28 -10.11
CA LEU A 98 7.32 7.73 -10.23
C LEU A 98 7.92 8.29 -11.52
N ASP A 99 8.76 7.53 -12.22
CA ASP A 99 9.31 7.91 -13.53
C ASP A 99 8.27 7.78 -14.64
N LEU A 100 7.14 7.12 -14.36
CA LEU A 100 6.04 7.01 -15.31
C LEU A 100 5.32 8.35 -15.52
N PRO A 101 4.78 8.59 -16.72
CA PRO A 101 3.93 9.74 -16.98
C PRO A 101 2.75 9.82 -16.01
N ILE A 102 2.39 11.04 -15.58
CA ILE A 102 1.33 11.25 -14.57
C ILE A 102 0.00 10.55 -14.93
N ARG A 103 -0.37 10.53 -16.22
CA ARG A 103 -1.59 9.84 -16.67
C ARG A 103 -1.53 8.33 -16.43
N THR A 104 -0.35 7.72 -16.61
CA THR A 104 -0.11 6.30 -16.35
C THR A 104 -0.18 6.03 -14.85
N ARG A 105 0.48 6.85 -14.03
CA ARG A 105 0.42 6.74 -12.56
C ARG A 105 -1.01 6.81 -12.02
N VAL A 106 -1.79 7.81 -12.47
CA VAL A 106 -3.20 7.95 -12.08
C VAL A 106 -4.02 6.73 -12.49
N ARG A 107 -3.77 6.15 -13.67
CA ARG A 107 -4.46 4.93 -14.12
C ARG A 107 -4.10 3.73 -13.24
N LEU A 108 -2.83 3.55 -12.90
CA LEU A 108 -2.38 2.48 -12.01
C LEU A 108 -3.00 2.62 -10.62
N ILE A 109 -3.01 3.81 -10.02
CA ILE A 109 -3.64 4.06 -8.72
C ILE A 109 -5.14 3.73 -8.75
N ASN A 110 -5.85 4.12 -9.81
CA ASN A 110 -7.26 3.73 -9.96
C ASN A 110 -7.41 2.20 -10.06
N GLY A 111 -6.53 1.53 -10.79
CA GLY A 111 -6.52 0.07 -10.86
C GLY A 111 -6.29 -0.60 -9.50
N MET A 112 -5.38 -0.06 -8.68
CA MET A 112 -5.15 -0.54 -7.31
C MET A 112 -6.41 -0.42 -6.44
N ILE A 113 -7.08 0.72 -6.52
CA ILE A 113 -8.35 0.95 -5.81
C ILE A 113 -9.41 -0.05 -6.30
N ASP A 114 -9.50 -0.28 -7.60
CA ASP A 114 -10.43 -1.28 -8.16
C ASP A 114 -10.13 -2.69 -7.65
N GLN A 115 -8.85 -3.09 -7.60
CA GLN A 115 -8.44 -4.39 -7.03
C GLN A 115 -8.86 -4.50 -5.55
N HIS A 116 -8.67 -3.44 -4.77
CA HIS A 116 -9.05 -3.43 -3.35
C HIS A 116 -10.55 -3.57 -3.16
N ILE A 117 -11.35 -2.80 -3.90
CA ILE A 117 -12.82 -2.88 -3.86
C ILE A 117 -13.30 -4.28 -4.26
N LEU A 118 -12.80 -4.84 -5.35
CA LEU A 118 -13.16 -6.17 -5.84
C LEU A 118 -12.80 -7.27 -4.85
N TRP A 119 -11.61 -7.18 -4.24
CA TRP A 119 -11.17 -8.13 -3.24
C TRP A 119 -12.04 -8.07 -1.98
N CYS A 120 -12.30 -6.88 -1.44
CA CYS A 120 -13.17 -6.70 -0.28
C CYS A 120 -14.59 -7.20 -0.56
N ALA A 121 -15.17 -6.89 -1.73
CA ALA A 121 -16.49 -7.38 -2.12
C ALA A 121 -16.53 -8.91 -2.18
N ARG A 122 -15.48 -9.54 -2.71
CA ARG A 122 -15.38 -11.01 -2.80
C ARG A 122 -15.38 -11.68 -1.42
N TRP A 123 -14.74 -11.06 -0.44
CA TRP A 123 -14.55 -11.63 0.90
C TRP A 123 -15.52 -11.06 1.95
N GLY A 124 -16.47 -10.24 1.53
CA GLY A 124 -17.50 -9.66 2.41
C GLY A 124 -16.95 -8.68 3.43
N ILE A 125 -15.84 -7.99 3.12
CA ILE A 125 -15.26 -6.98 4.00
C ILE A 125 -15.95 -5.64 3.74
N PRO A 126 -16.67 -5.07 4.73
CA PRO A 126 -17.55 -3.93 4.48
C PRO A 126 -16.83 -2.58 4.39
N ILE A 127 -15.65 -2.45 4.98
CA ILE A 127 -14.95 -1.17 5.07
C ILE A 127 -13.54 -1.27 4.48
N ILE A 128 -13.20 -0.29 3.65
CA ILE A 128 -11.86 -0.12 3.08
C ILE A 128 -11.23 1.13 3.69
N CYS A 129 -10.06 0.97 4.29
CA CYS A 129 -9.23 2.07 4.78
C CYS A 129 -8.00 2.22 3.88
N SER A 130 -7.79 3.43 3.37
CA SER A 130 -6.61 3.79 2.60
C SER A 130 -5.99 5.04 3.19
N THR A 131 -4.68 5.02 3.39
CA THR A 131 -3.94 6.10 4.02
C THR A 131 -2.77 6.53 3.16
N SER A 132 -2.34 7.77 3.31
CA SER A 132 -1.10 8.25 2.71
C SER A 132 -0.27 8.94 3.78
N ILE A 133 0.98 8.52 3.89
CA ILE A 133 1.98 9.08 4.81
C ILE A 133 2.91 10.08 4.12
N ARG A 134 2.72 10.29 2.82
CA ARG A 134 3.50 11.23 2.01
C ARG A 134 3.07 12.67 2.25
N THR A 135 4.01 13.59 2.17
CA THR A 135 3.74 15.02 2.27
C THR A 135 2.93 15.56 1.06
N ASP A 136 3.06 14.92 -0.11
CA ASP A 136 2.37 15.26 -1.36
C ASP A 136 1.08 14.45 -1.59
N HIS A 137 0.38 14.06 -0.53
CA HIS A 137 -0.75 13.14 -0.56
C HIS A 137 -2.03 13.70 -1.21
N ASP A 138 -2.15 15.00 -1.44
CA ASP A 138 -3.37 15.64 -1.95
C ASP A 138 -3.89 15.03 -3.26
N GLY A 139 -2.98 14.73 -4.19
CA GLY A 139 -3.34 14.12 -5.47
C GLY A 139 -3.94 12.72 -5.29
N PHE A 140 -3.34 11.94 -4.41
CA PHE A 140 -3.78 10.59 -4.06
C PHE A 140 -5.16 10.62 -3.39
N MET A 141 -5.35 11.48 -2.40
CA MET A 141 -6.64 11.62 -1.71
C MET A 141 -7.75 12.17 -2.61
N LYS A 142 -7.43 13.04 -3.57
CA LYS A 142 -8.40 13.48 -4.60
C LYS A 142 -8.89 12.32 -5.47
N ILE A 143 -8.04 11.36 -5.80
CA ILE A 143 -8.45 10.16 -6.54
C ILE A 143 -9.42 9.33 -5.68
N HIS A 144 -9.09 9.08 -4.41
CA HIS A 144 -9.97 8.35 -3.49
C HIS A 144 -11.33 9.03 -3.34
N LYS A 145 -11.37 10.34 -3.15
CA LYS A 145 -12.62 11.11 -3.05
C LYS A 145 -13.48 10.98 -4.32
N LYS A 146 -12.87 11.01 -5.52
CA LYS A 146 -13.58 10.76 -6.78
C LYS A 146 -14.12 9.33 -6.91
N ARG A 147 -13.56 8.39 -6.18
CA ARG A 147 -13.99 6.98 -6.13
C ARG A 147 -15.01 6.72 -5.01
N GLY A 148 -15.51 7.75 -4.34
CA GLY A 148 -16.53 7.66 -3.30
C GLY A 148 -16.00 7.43 -1.89
N PHE A 149 -14.69 7.52 -1.68
CA PHE A 149 -14.14 7.46 -0.32
C PHE A 149 -14.43 8.77 0.42
N GLU A 150 -14.81 8.62 1.68
CA GLU A 150 -14.83 9.72 2.62
C GLU A 150 -13.39 9.96 3.12
N VAL A 151 -12.88 11.18 2.90
CA VAL A 151 -11.50 11.53 3.21
C VAL A 151 -11.49 12.37 4.47
N ASN A 152 -11.13 11.76 5.59
CA ASN A 152 -11.07 12.38 6.90
C ASN A 152 -9.76 12.02 7.63
N GLY A 153 -9.35 12.87 8.54
CA GLY A 153 -8.23 12.63 9.44
C GLY A 153 -6.86 13.04 8.90
N SER A 154 -5.90 12.92 9.80
CA SER A 154 -4.48 13.21 9.59
C SER A 154 -3.64 12.27 10.45
N TYR A 155 -2.39 12.05 10.06
CA TYR A 155 -1.43 11.25 10.81
C TYR A 155 -0.44 12.14 11.53
N ALA A 156 -0.09 11.75 12.77
CA ALA A 156 0.98 12.35 13.53
C ALA A 156 1.89 11.23 14.06
N TRP A 157 3.19 11.41 13.91
CA TRP A 157 4.20 10.44 14.34
C TRP A 157 5.20 11.10 15.25
N ILE A 158 5.59 10.43 16.29
CA ILE A 158 6.72 10.79 17.13
C ILE A 158 7.51 9.53 17.47
N ARG A 159 8.83 9.60 17.40
CA ARG A 159 9.70 8.55 17.92
C ARG A 159 10.05 8.85 19.36
N THR A 160 9.86 7.89 20.23
CA THR A 160 10.35 7.96 21.60
C THR A 160 11.61 7.10 21.72
N GLU A 161 12.69 7.68 22.21
CA GLU A 161 13.93 6.95 22.51
C GLU A 161 14.11 6.92 24.05
N ASN A 162 14.25 5.72 24.62
CA ASN A 162 14.44 5.50 26.05
C ASN A 162 13.43 6.22 26.97
N GLY A 163 12.16 6.32 26.55
CA GLY A 163 11.12 7.00 27.30
C GLY A 163 11.17 8.53 27.28
N THR A 164 12.11 9.11 26.55
CA THR A 164 12.21 10.55 26.32
C THR A 164 11.76 10.91 24.92
N VAL A 165 10.99 11.98 24.79
CA VAL A 165 10.59 12.56 23.52
C VAL A 165 11.77 13.36 22.97
N SER A 166 12.37 12.92 21.84
CA SER A 166 13.38 13.76 21.18
C SER A 166 12.71 14.98 20.56
N GLN A 167 12.92 16.15 21.17
CA GLN A 167 12.57 17.42 20.55
C GLN A 167 13.72 17.81 19.60
N GLU A 168 13.69 17.40 18.35
CA GLU A 168 14.48 18.09 17.34
C GLU A 168 13.87 19.48 17.13
N LYS A 169 14.62 20.47 17.55
CA LYS A 169 14.30 21.88 17.29
C LYS A 169 14.33 22.11 15.78
N ARG A 170 13.22 22.55 15.23
CA ARG A 170 13.14 23.18 13.91
C ARG A 170 13.95 24.47 13.87
#